data_18665bda5c630a611461a8fff9d068e8
#
_entry.id   18665bda5c630a611461a8fff9d068e8
#
_cell.length_a   1.000
_cell.length_b   1.000
_cell.length_c   1.000
_cell.angle_alpha   90.00
_cell.angle_beta   90.00
_cell.angle_gamma   90.00
#
_symmetry.space_group_name_H-M   'P 1'
#
loop_
_entity.id
_entity.type
_entity.pdbx_description
1 polymer ?
#
loop_
_entity_poly.entity_id
_entity_poly.type
_entity_poly.pdbx_seq_one_letter_code
_entity_poly.pdbx_strand_id
1 'polypeptide(L)'
;MTVMSRSPLTGTVGDASVGGSFGTMLKKAGWDGIVITGRSPRPCGIEIDGGDVQLTDAAGISGLLTSQIFDRLRGRGAAAATGPAAENGVAFANVMVDGHFAAGRNGLGLSFAAKNLRYLTVKGHGKVAVADPEELQDAVEDVRRLLSASPALLGEFGIAEFGTPAFYDLMHARRMMPTDNFRGTFFPAAPSLNAPALRERYSPKKTGCRGCPILCKKVAADGRSLPEFETLSHFTALLGNADLETAMAANRLCNEMGMDTISAAATLACHAEMEQVKLSSAEILSLLEAIGLGKGIGADLGRGSAAYASSRGRPDCAVTVKGQELPAYDPRGACGMALAYATSTRGGCHLRAYPISHEILRKPVATDRFSFSGKARIIKISEDLNAVIDSIGACKFAFFGASLEEYAKGFAAVTGLDVDQQDLLAKGDTIYTLERHINCMRGFARDDDMLPSRFYTEAGTPGPGIEVPPIERAAYEEALQRYYRI
;
A
#
# COMPACT_ATOMS: atom_id res chain seq x y z
N MET A 1 -9.70 -8.32 -1.84
CA MET A 1 -8.91 -9.43 -2.46
C MET A 1 -7.44 -9.14 -2.34
N THR A 2 -6.60 -10.18 -2.45
CA THR A 2 -5.14 -10.00 -2.50
C THR A 2 -4.64 -10.49 -3.86
N VAL A 3 -3.79 -9.69 -4.52
CA VAL A 3 -3.09 -10.06 -5.75
C VAL A 3 -1.65 -10.39 -5.39
N MET A 4 -1.12 -11.49 -5.90
CA MET A 4 0.23 -11.96 -5.56
C MET A 4 0.98 -12.45 -6.80
N SER A 5 2.26 -12.11 -6.92
CA SER A 5 3.18 -12.66 -7.92
C SER A 5 4.64 -12.46 -7.49
N ARG A 6 5.60 -12.86 -8.33
CA ARG A 6 6.94 -12.30 -8.23
C ARG A 6 6.88 -10.81 -8.57
N SER A 7 7.36 -9.94 -7.69
CA SER A 7 7.38 -8.50 -7.93
C SER A 7 8.30 -8.14 -9.10
N PRO A 8 7.82 -7.46 -10.14
CA PRO A 8 8.67 -6.93 -11.19
C PRO A 8 9.63 -5.82 -10.71
N LEU A 9 9.24 -5.10 -9.64
CA LEU A 9 10.03 -4.00 -9.08
C LEU A 9 11.19 -4.51 -8.21
N THR A 10 10.89 -5.49 -7.33
CA THR A 10 11.85 -5.93 -6.30
C THR A 10 12.47 -7.30 -6.58
N GLY A 11 11.83 -8.14 -7.38
CA GLY A 11 12.21 -9.55 -7.55
C GLY A 11 11.78 -10.49 -6.43
N THR A 12 11.29 -9.94 -5.30
CA THR A 12 10.80 -10.70 -4.13
C THR A 12 9.39 -11.26 -4.37
N VAL A 13 8.82 -11.93 -3.38
CA VAL A 13 7.36 -12.13 -3.31
C VAL A 13 6.70 -10.76 -3.25
N GLY A 14 5.82 -10.47 -4.19
CA GLY A 14 5.03 -9.24 -4.25
C GLY A 14 3.57 -9.54 -4.03
N ASP A 15 2.95 -8.84 -3.10
CA ASP A 15 1.51 -8.93 -2.83
C ASP A 15 0.92 -7.53 -2.63
N ALA A 16 -0.36 -7.40 -2.89
CA ALA A 16 -1.12 -6.20 -2.56
C ALA A 16 -2.58 -6.56 -2.29
N SER A 17 -3.05 -6.23 -1.09
CA SER A 17 -4.46 -6.32 -0.73
C SER A 17 -5.19 -5.08 -1.16
N VAL A 18 -6.39 -5.26 -1.71
CA VAL A 18 -7.18 -4.18 -2.31
C VAL A 18 -8.65 -4.33 -1.97
N GLY A 19 -9.31 -3.20 -1.73
CA GLY A 19 -10.75 -3.10 -1.51
C GLY A 19 -11.56 -3.30 -2.79
N GLY A 20 -12.80 -2.83 -2.76
CA GLY A 20 -13.74 -2.97 -3.89
C GLY A 20 -14.64 -4.19 -3.78
N SER A 21 -15.32 -4.52 -4.85
CA SER A 21 -16.33 -5.58 -4.90
C SER A 21 -15.83 -6.90 -5.49
N PHE A 22 -14.66 -6.92 -6.13
CA PHE A 22 -14.15 -8.05 -6.90
C PHE A 22 -14.06 -9.34 -6.06
N GLY A 23 -13.44 -9.28 -4.88
CA GLY A 23 -13.31 -10.46 -4.00
C GLY A 23 -14.66 -11.04 -3.56
N THR A 24 -15.62 -10.16 -3.21
CA THR A 24 -16.97 -10.58 -2.84
C THR A 24 -17.70 -11.22 -4.01
N MET A 25 -17.57 -10.67 -5.22
CA MET A 25 -18.20 -11.23 -6.41
C MET A 25 -17.57 -12.56 -6.80
N LEU A 26 -16.24 -12.71 -6.63
CA LEU A 26 -15.55 -13.96 -6.88
C LEU A 26 -16.06 -15.08 -5.96
N LYS A 27 -16.21 -14.81 -4.66
CA LYS A 27 -16.82 -15.76 -3.71
C LYS A 27 -18.27 -16.12 -4.08
N LYS A 28 -19.06 -15.14 -4.51
CA LYS A 28 -20.43 -15.38 -4.99
C LYS A 28 -20.50 -16.14 -6.32
N ALA A 29 -19.44 -16.11 -7.12
CA ALA A 29 -19.29 -16.93 -8.31
C ALA A 29 -18.87 -18.38 -7.99
N GLY A 30 -18.58 -18.69 -6.71
CA GLY A 30 -18.20 -20.02 -6.25
C GLY A 30 -16.69 -20.28 -6.25
N TRP A 31 -15.86 -19.24 -6.41
CA TRP A 31 -14.41 -19.36 -6.51
C TRP A 31 -13.71 -18.77 -5.28
N ASP A 32 -12.68 -19.44 -4.79
CA ASP A 32 -11.84 -18.97 -3.69
C ASP A 32 -10.63 -18.17 -4.18
N GLY A 33 -10.18 -18.42 -5.40
CA GLY A 33 -9.03 -17.77 -6.00
C GLY A 33 -8.88 -18.07 -7.48
N ILE A 34 -8.00 -17.32 -8.12
CA ILE A 34 -7.67 -17.47 -9.56
C ILE A 34 -6.14 -17.61 -9.67
N VAL A 35 -5.66 -18.70 -10.24
CA VAL A 35 -4.25 -18.90 -10.57
C VAL A 35 -4.08 -18.72 -12.06
N ILE A 36 -3.26 -17.73 -12.46
CA ILE A 36 -3.05 -17.38 -13.87
C ILE A 36 -1.63 -17.79 -14.26
N THR A 37 -1.51 -18.79 -15.15
CA THR A 37 -0.25 -19.28 -15.69
C THR A 37 -0.15 -19.01 -17.19
N GLY A 38 1.06 -19.13 -17.75
CA GLY A 38 1.29 -18.90 -19.17
C GLY A 38 1.14 -17.45 -19.62
N ARG A 39 1.10 -17.23 -20.93
CA ARG A 39 0.96 -15.94 -21.60
C ARG A 39 0.08 -16.08 -22.82
N SER A 40 -0.89 -15.21 -22.98
CA SER A 40 -1.69 -15.14 -24.21
C SER A 40 -0.84 -14.61 -25.37
N PRO A 41 -1.03 -15.09 -26.60
CA PRO A 41 -0.35 -14.54 -27.79
C PRO A 41 -0.82 -13.10 -28.14
N ARG A 42 -2.01 -12.72 -27.70
CA ARG A 42 -2.64 -11.41 -27.95
C ARG A 42 -3.21 -10.84 -26.66
N PRO A 43 -3.44 -9.51 -26.58
CA PRO A 43 -4.13 -8.90 -25.43
C PRO A 43 -5.46 -9.60 -25.15
N CYS A 44 -5.66 -10.02 -23.89
CA CYS A 44 -6.86 -10.75 -23.48
C CYS A 44 -7.44 -10.20 -22.18
N GLY A 45 -8.73 -10.47 -21.97
CA GLY A 45 -9.44 -10.39 -20.71
C GLY A 45 -9.84 -11.78 -20.24
N ILE A 46 -10.11 -11.91 -18.93
CA ILE A 46 -10.75 -13.09 -18.35
C ILE A 46 -12.10 -12.65 -17.81
N GLU A 47 -13.16 -13.26 -18.28
CA GLU A 47 -14.53 -13.00 -17.83
C GLU A 47 -15.08 -14.22 -17.10
N ILE A 48 -15.56 -14.01 -15.88
CA ILE A 48 -16.13 -15.05 -15.02
C ILE A 48 -17.60 -14.70 -14.77
N ASP A 49 -18.51 -15.62 -15.12
CA ASP A 49 -19.93 -15.51 -14.80
C ASP A 49 -20.39 -16.81 -14.12
N GLY A 50 -20.55 -16.75 -12.80
CA GLY A 50 -20.73 -17.96 -12.00
C GLY A 50 -19.58 -18.96 -12.18
N GLY A 51 -19.92 -20.18 -12.65
CA GLY A 51 -18.94 -21.24 -12.93
C GLY A 51 -18.23 -21.12 -14.27
N ASP A 52 -18.73 -20.27 -15.17
CA ASP A 52 -18.19 -20.13 -16.53
C ASP A 52 -17.01 -19.16 -16.57
N VAL A 53 -15.92 -19.57 -17.22
CA VAL A 53 -14.70 -18.77 -17.38
C VAL A 53 -14.36 -18.68 -18.87
N GLN A 54 -14.25 -17.46 -19.37
CA GLN A 54 -13.95 -17.20 -20.77
C GLN A 54 -12.73 -16.29 -20.94
N LEU A 55 -11.88 -16.62 -21.92
CA LEU A 55 -10.86 -15.74 -22.44
C LEU A 55 -11.43 -14.92 -23.58
N THR A 56 -11.35 -13.60 -23.47
CA THR A 56 -11.90 -12.65 -24.45
C THR A 56 -10.80 -11.82 -25.07
N ASP A 57 -11.03 -11.33 -26.29
CA ASP A 57 -10.11 -10.38 -26.94
C ASP A 57 -10.17 -9.02 -26.24
N ALA A 58 -9.01 -8.48 -25.94
CA ALA A 58 -8.84 -7.19 -25.28
C ALA A 58 -8.04 -6.18 -26.11
N ALA A 59 -7.81 -6.43 -27.40
CA ALA A 59 -7.05 -5.51 -28.25
C ALA A 59 -7.66 -4.09 -28.29
N GLY A 60 -8.99 -4.00 -28.25
CA GLY A 60 -9.70 -2.72 -28.29
C GLY A 60 -9.58 -1.85 -27.02
N ILE A 61 -8.97 -2.36 -25.95
CA ILE A 61 -8.73 -1.57 -24.72
C ILE A 61 -7.26 -1.28 -24.46
N SER A 62 -6.35 -1.81 -25.26
CA SER A 62 -4.92 -1.51 -25.15
C SER A 62 -4.65 -0.01 -25.32
N GLY A 63 -3.79 0.54 -24.49
CA GLY A 63 -3.42 1.95 -24.45
C GLY A 63 -4.48 2.90 -23.88
N LEU A 64 -5.66 2.39 -23.48
CA LEU A 64 -6.68 3.23 -22.84
C LEU A 64 -6.33 3.53 -21.37
N LEU A 65 -6.74 4.71 -20.91
CA LEU A 65 -6.71 5.08 -19.50
C LEU A 65 -7.62 4.17 -18.67
N THR A 66 -7.33 3.98 -17.38
CA THR A 66 -8.10 3.08 -16.53
C THR A 66 -9.58 3.45 -16.47
N SER A 67 -9.93 4.73 -16.39
CA SER A 67 -11.33 5.19 -16.43
C SER A 67 -12.04 4.74 -17.71
N GLN A 68 -11.40 4.88 -18.87
CA GLN A 68 -11.93 4.46 -20.14
C GLN A 68 -12.12 2.93 -20.22
N ILE A 69 -11.18 2.16 -19.61
CA ILE A 69 -11.30 0.71 -19.51
C ILE A 69 -12.51 0.33 -18.65
N PHE A 70 -12.67 0.92 -17.47
CA PHE A 70 -13.81 0.62 -16.60
C PHE A 70 -15.15 1.04 -17.22
N ASP A 71 -15.19 2.11 -17.99
CA ASP A 71 -16.38 2.48 -18.77
C ASP A 71 -16.77 1.41 -19.80
N ARG A 72 -15.78 0.82 -20.49
CA ARG A 72 -16.02 -0.29 -21.44
C ARG A 72 -16.40 -1.61 -20.74
N LEU A 73 -15.95 -1.82 -19.51
CA LEU A 73 -16.29 -3.00 -18.72
C LEU A 73 -17.60 -2.85 -17.93
N ARG A 74 -18.25 -1.68 -18.02
CA ARG A 74 -19.52 -1.41 -17.31
C ARG A 74 -20.58 -2.47 -17.64
N GLY A 75 -21.20 -3.01 -16.57
CA GLY A 75 -22.21 -4.07 -16.70
C GLY A 75 -21.65 -5.49 -16.81
N ARG A 76 -20.30 -5.66 -16.89
CA ARG A 76 -19.66 -7.00 -16.90
C ARG A 76 -19.37 -7.56 -15.52
N GLY A 77 -19.83 -6.90 -14.44
CA GLY A 77 -19.60 -7.29 -13.04
C GLY A 77 -18.54 -6.44 -12.37
N ALA A 78 -17.97 -6.96 -11.26
CA ALA A 78 -16.81 -6.34 -10.63
C ALA A 78 -15.58 -6.52 -11.52
N ALA A 79 -14.72 -5.51 -11.58
CA ALA A 79 -13.62 -5.51 -12.54
C ALA A 79 -12.27 -5.17 -11.89
N ALA A 80 -11.21 -5.80 -12.38
CA ALA A 80 -9.83 -5.46 -12.10
C ALA A 80 -9.10 -5.27 -13.44
N ALA A 81 -8.33 -4.20 -13.61
CA ALA A 81 -7.69 -3.86 -14.87
C ALA A 81 -6.34 -3.16 -14.67
N THR A 82 -5.48 -3.23 -15.69
CA THR A 82 -4.20 -2.51 -15.74
C THR A 82 -4.29 -1.35 -16.71
N GLY A 83 -3.63 -0.24 -16.37
CA GLY A 83 -3.55 0.94 -17.24
C GLY A 83 -2.36 0.90 -18.21
N PRO A 84 -2.15 1.99 -18.98
CA PRO A 84 -1.08 2.11 -19.97
C PRO A 84 0.32 1.88 -19.42
N ALA A 85 0.60 2.26 -18.17
CA ALA A 85 1.90 2.09 -17.54
C ALA A 85 2.36 0.63 -17.53
N ALA A 86 1.43 -0.32 -17.31
CA ALA A 86 1.74 -1.74 -17.35
C ALA A 86 2.14 -2.20 -18.76
N GLU A 87 1.49 -1.69 -19.80
CA GLU A 87 1.79 -1.99 -21.20
C GLU A 87 3.14 -1.42 -21.62
N ASN A 88 3.50 -0.27 -21.05
CA ASN A 88 4.76 0.43 -21.33
C ASN A 88 5.93 -0.02 -20.45
N GLY A 89 5.77 -1.09 -19.66
CA GLY A 89 6.85 -1.72 -18.91
C GLY A 89 7.24 -1.01 -17.62
N VAL A 90 6.37 -0.16 -17.06
CA VAL A 90 6.62 0.51 -15.77
C VAL A 90 6.67 -0.52 -14.64
N ALA A 91 7.82 -0.60 -13.95
CA ALA A 91 8.08 -1.62 -12.94
C ALA A 91 7.17 -1.53 -11.72
N PHE A 92 6.58 -0.37 -11.45
CA PHE A 92 5.63 -0.10 -10.38
C PHE A 92 4.19 0.12 -10.89
N ALA A 93 3.86 -0.44 -12.07
CA ALA A 93 2.47 -0.46 -12.54
C ALA A 93 1.57 -1.27 -11.61
N ASN A 94 0.36 -0.81 -11.38
CA ASN A 94 -0.59 -1.42 -10.46
C ASN A 94 -1.78 -2.08 -11.17
N VAL A 95 -2.62 -2.76 -10.38
CA VAL A 95 -3.92 -3.28 -10.81
C VAL A 95 -5.01 -2.45 -10.14
N MET A 96 -5.80 -1.73 -10.94
CA MET A 96 -6.95 -0.97 -10.48
C MET A 96 -8.16 -1.89 -10.33
N VAL A 97 -9.00 -1.65 -9.32
CA VAL A 97 -10.21 -2.42 -9.02
C VAL A 97 -11.40 -1.47 -8.91
N ASP A 98 -12.48 -1.78 -9.64
CA ASP A 98 -13.72 -1.01 -9.66
C ASP A 98 -13.53 0.51 -9.90
N GLY A 99 -12.42 0.90 -10.54
CA GLY A 99 -12.08 2.29 -10.88
C GLY A 99 -11.58 3.17 -9.73
N HIS A 100 -11.66 2.72 -8.47
CA HIS A 100 -11.37 3.54 -7.29
C HIS A 100 -10.39 2.93 -6.30
N PHE A 101 -10.06 1.66 -6.43
CA PHE A 101 -9.15 0.95 -5.54
C PHE A 101 -7.94 0.46 -6.33
N ALA A 102 -6.78 0.40 -5.70
CA ALA A 102 -5.57 -0.08 -6.34
C ALA A 102 -4.91 -1.19 -5.50
N ALA A 103 -4.56 -2.31 -6.15
CA ALA A 103 -3.50 -3.19 -5.70
C ALA A 103 -2.19 -2.49 -6.09
N GLY A 104 -1.80 -1.50 -5.26
CA GLY A 104 -0.94 -0.38 -5.66
C GLY A 104 0.52 -0.77 -5.83
N ARG A 105 1.07 -1.56 -4.92
CA ARG A 105 2.52 -1.74 -4.80
C ARG A 105 3.05 -3.01 -5.46
N ASN A 106 4.38 -3.15 -5.54
CA ASN A 106 5.13 -4.29 -6.09
C ASN A 106 5.04 -4.52 -7.61
N GLY A 107 4.46 -3.61 -8.38
CA GLY A 107 4.44 -3.71 -9.84
C GLY A 107 3.53 -4.81 -10.40
N LEU A 108 2.50 -5.20 -9.67
CA LEU A 108 1.63 -6.32 -10.03
C LEU A 108 0.88 -6.12 -11.37
N GLY A 109 0.68 -4.87 -11.79
CA GLY A 109 0.14 -4.54 -13.11
C GLY A 109 1.06 -5.00 -14.24
N LEU A 110 2.37 -4.85 -14.09
CA LEU A 110 3.32 -5.35 -15.07
C LEU A 110 3.32 -6.89 -15.14
N SER A 111 3.03 -7.60 -14.03
CA SER A 111 2.83 -9.05 -14.05
C SER A 111 1.63 -9.46 -14.91
N PHE A 112 0.55 -8.68 -14.91
CA PHE A 112 -0.59 -8.86 -15.81
C PHE A 112 -0.17 -8.61 -17.26
N ALA A 113 0.46 -7.48 -17.54
CA ALA A 113 0.88 -7.11 -18.90
C ALA A 113 1.88 -8.12 -19.48
N ALA A 114 2.79 -8.68 -18.67
CA ALA A 114 3.71 -9.74 -19.08
C ALA A 114 2.99 -11.01 -19.57
N LYS A 115 1.74 -11.22 -19.18
CA LYS A 115 0.86 -12.30 -19.65
C LYS A 115 -0.08 -11.88 -20.79
N ASN A 116 0.03 -10.66 -21.30
CA ASN A 116 -0.93 -10.01 -22.18
C ASN A 116 -2.35 -9.90 -21.59
N LEU A 117 -2.48 -9.97 -20.26
CA LEU A 117 -3.75 -9.82 -19.57
C LEU A 117 -4.02 -8.34 -19.31
N ARG A 118 -5.20 -7.86 -19.71
CA ARG A 118 -5.61 -6.46 -19.55
C ARG A 118 -6.62 -6.27 -18.43
N TYR A 119 -7.53 -7.21 -18.28
CA TYR A 119 -8.57 -7.13 -17.25
C TYR A 119 -9.07 -8.50 -16.81
N LEU A 120 -9.70 -8.48 -15.64
CA LEU A 120 -10.54 -9.54 -15.11
C LEU A 120 -11.91 -8.95 -14.80
N THR A 121 -12.98 -9.66 -15.14
CA THR A 121 -14.33 -9.32 -14.65
C THR A 121 -14.96 -10.54 -13.99
N VAL A 122 -15.82 -10.28 -12.99
CA VAL A 122 -16.52 -11.36 -12.29
C VAL A 122 -17.94 -10.96 -11.95
N LYS A 123 -18.88 -11.84 -12.30
CA LYS A 123 -20.27 -11.84 -11.83
C LYS A 123 -20.52 -13.06 -10.96
N GLY A 124 -21.02 -12.83 -9.77
CA GLY A 124 -21.37 -13.90 -8.84
C GLY A 124 -22.83 -13.72 -8.36
N HIS A 125 -23.60 -14.78 -8.46
CA HIS A 125 -25.03 -14.80 -8.11
C HIS A 125 -25.34 -15.65 -6.89
N GLY A 126 -24.38 -16.47 -6.45
CA GLY A 126 -24.52 -17.37 -5.33
C GLY A 126 -24.50 -16.68 -3.95
N LYS A 127 -24.73 -17.48 -2.94
CA LYS A 127 -24.55 -17.13 -1.54
C LYS A 127 -23.33 -17.86 -1.01
N VAL A 128 -22.56 -17.21 -0.15
CA VAL A 128 -21.51 -17.89 0.63
C VAL A 128 -22.22 -18.68 1.74
N ALA A 129 -21.92 -19.97 1.84
CA ALA A 129 -22.42 -20.78 2.95
C ALA A 129 -21.79 -20.30 4.26
N VAL A 130 -22.56 -20.29 5.32
CA VAL A 130 -22.14 -19.94 6.67
C VAL A 130 -22.54 -21.10 7.58
N ALA A 131 -21.58 -21.67 8.32
CA ALA A 131 -21.84 -22.83 9.18
C ALA A 131 -22.70 -22.45 10.38
N ASP A 132 -22.41 -21.29 11.01
CA ASP A 132 -23.17 -20.75 12.14
C ASP A 132 -23.52 -19.27 11.88
N PRO A 133 -24.72 -18.97 11.39
CA PRO A 133 -25.16 -17.59 11.13
C PRO A 133 -25.35 -16.73 12.38
N GLU A 134 -25.70 -17.32 13.52
CA GLU A 134 -25.94 -16.57 14.77
C GLU A 134 -24.62 -16.11 15.36
N GLU A 135 -23.65 -17.02 15.49
CA GLU A 135 -22.29 -16.69 15.95
C GLU A 135 -21.60 -15.68 15.01
N LEU A 136 -21.83 -15.78 13.70
CA LEU A 136 -21.31 -14.79 12.74
C LEU A 136 -21.90 -13.41 12.99
N GLN A 137 -23.20 -13.32 13.29
CA GLN A 137 -23.84 -12.03 13.58
C GLN A 137 -23.23 -11.42 14.84
N ASP A 138 -23.03 -12.19 15.90
CA ASP A 138 -22.43 -11.74 17.16
C ASP A 138 -20.99 -11.24 16.93
N ALA A 139 -20.18 -11.98 16.18
CA ALA A 139 -18.82 -11.56 15.83
C ALA A 139 -18.80 -10.25 15.02
N VAL A 140 -19.74 -10.07 14.08
CA VAL A 140 -19.89 -8.84 13.30
C VAL A 140 -20.30 -7.66 14.18
N GLU A 141 -21.20 -7.87 15.15
CA GLU A 141 -21.63 -6.83 16.09
C GLU A 141 -20.49 -6.42 17.02
N ASP A 142 -19.70 -7.37 17.53
CA ASP A 142 -18.50 -7.09 18.32
C ASP A 142 -17.49 -6.26 17.54
N VAL A 143 -17.16 -6.65 16.31
CA VAL A 143 -16.27 -5.86 15.43
C VAL A 143 -16.81 -4.44 15.25
N ARG A 144 -18.10 -4.28 14.95
CA ARG A 144 -18.71 -2.94 14.76
C ARG A 144 -18.66 -2.10 16.01
N ARG A 145 -18.92 -2.68 17.18
CA ARG A 145 -18.86 -2.00 18.48
C ARG A 145 -17.43 -1.50 18.76
N LEU A 146 -16.42 -2.34 18.52
CA LEU A 146 -15.02 -1.99 18.72
C LEU A 146 -14.53 -0.92 17.73
N LEU A 147 -14.92 -1.00 16.47
CA LEU A 147 -14.63 0.04 15.47
C LEU A 147 -15.25 1.38 15.89
N SER A 148 -16.49 1.37 16.39
CA SER A 148 -17.19 2.59 16.83
C SER A 148 -16.52 3.23 18.04
N ALA A 149 -15.88 2.46 18.88
CA ALA A 149 -15.15 2.93 20.06
C ALA A 149 -13.74 3.45 19.73
N SER A 150 -13.25 3.31 18.48
CA SER A 150 -11.91 3.72 18.09
C SER A 150 -11.88 5.19 17.63
N PRO A 151 -11.24 6.12 18.37
CA PRO A 151 -11.12 7.52 17.96
C PRO A 151 -10.34 7.69 16.64
N ALA A 152 -9.36 6.81 16.39
CA ALA A 152 -8.58 6.85 15.14
C ALA A 152 -9.42 6.51 13.92
N LEU A 153 -10.49 5.72 14.07
CA LEU A 153 -11.36 5.31 12.98
C LEU A 153 -12.58 6.22 12.84
N LEU A 154 -13.42 6.30 13.88
CA LEU A 154 -14.74 6.95 13.84
C LEU A 154 -14.82 8.21 14.71
N GLY A 155 -13.72 8.63 15.33
CA GLY A 155 -13.66 9.90 16.05
C GLY A 155 -13.70 11.12 15.12
N GLU A 156 -13.88 12.30 15.70
CA GLU A 156 -14.01 13.58 15.00
C GLU A 156 -12.84 13.88 14.04
N PHE A 157 -11.62 13.47 14.40
CA PHE A 157 -10.42 13.60 13.58
C PHE A 157 -9.98 12.28 12.95
N GLY A 158 -10.85 11.28 12.94
CA GLY A 158 -10.56 9.93 12.48
C GLY A 158 -10.62 9.76 10.96
N ILE A 159 -10.25 8.55 10.54
CA ILE A 159 -10.23 8.15 9.12
C ILE A 159 -11.62 8.26 8.48
N ALA A 160 -12.70 8.02 9.23
CA ALA A 160 -14.06 8.13 8.70
C ALA A 160 -14.41 9.57 8.28
N GLU A 161 -13.87 10.57 8.97
CA GLU A 161 -14.12 11.98 8.62
C GLU A 161 -13.19 12.46 7.50
N PHE A 162 -11.90 12.25 7.63
CA PHE A 162 -10.89 12.86 6.77
C PHE A 162 -10.25 11.89 5.76
N GLY A 163 -10.58 10.59 5.82
CA GLY A 163 -9.82 9.59 5.09
C GLY A 163 -8.45 9.34 5.73
N THR A 164 -7.57 8.64 5.03
CA THR A 164 -6.20 8.43 5.48
C THR A 164 -5.38 9.73 5.63
N PRO A 165 -5.67 10.86 4.94
CA PRO A 165 -5.04 12.15 5.24
C PRO A 165 -5.16 12.63 6.69
N ALA A 166 -6.02 12.02 7.52
CA ALA A 166 -6.03 12.22 8.98
C ALA A 166 -4.64 11.98 9.63
N PHE A 167 -3.78 11.17 9.03
CA PHE A 167 -2.40 10.95 9.50
C PHE A 167 -1.41 12.04 9.11
N TYR A 168 -1.76 12.94 8.19
CA TYR A 168 -0.83 13.94 7.66
C TYR A 168 -0.30 14.87 8.76
N ASP A 169 -1.20 15.51 9.51
CA ASP A 169 -0.82 16.37 10.63
C ASP A 169 -0.12 15.59 11.76
N LEU A 170 -0.55 14.37 12.02
CA LEU A 170 0.06 13.53 13.05
C LEU A 170 1.53 13.22 12.71
N MET A 171 1.82 12.82 11.48
CA MET A 171 3.19 12.54 11.04
C MET A 171 4.05 13.81 11.00
N HIS A 172 3.48 14.93 10.56
CA HIS A 172 4.15 16.23 10.58
C HIS A 172 4.50 16.68 12.01
N ALA A 173 3.54 16.61 12.94
CA ALA A 173 3.75 16.98 14.34
C ALA A 173 4.75 16.08 15.07
N ARG A 174 4.79 14.80 14.68
CA ARG A 174 5.74 13.81 15.24
C ARG A 174 7.11 13.82 14.60
N ARG A 175 7.38 14.73 13.65
CA ARG A 175 8.65 14.79 12.93
C ARG A 175 8.96 13.47 12.20
N MET A 176 7.95 12.91 11.55
CA MET A 176 8.02 11.66 10.79
C MET A 176 7.63 11.83 9.32
N MET A 177 7.35 13.06 8.88
CA MET A 177 6.93 13.34 7.51
C MET A 177 8.16 13.45 6.61
N PRO A 178 8.41 12.49 5.69
CA PRO A 178 9.55 12.57 4.80
C PRO A 178 9.45 13.80 3.90
N THR A 179 10.53 14.59 3.88
CA THR A 179 10.62 15.85 3.15
C THR A 179 11.88 15.84 2.30
N ASP A 180 11.79 16.37 1.07
CA ASP A 180 12.91 16.48 0.13
C ASP A 180 13.72 15.16 0.03
N ASN A 181 13.09 14.11 -0.49
CA ASN A 181 13.64 12.76 -0.60
C ASN A 181 14.21 12.20 0.72
N PHE A 182 13.46 12.34 1.83
CA PHE A 182 13.89 11.93 3.19
C PHE A 182 15.11 12.66 3.74
N ARG A 183 15.49 13.81 3.21
CA ARG A 183 16.54 14.65 3.83
C ARG A 183 16.03 15.35 5.09
N GLY A 184 14.75 15.69 5.12
CA GLY A 184 14.07 16.24 6.30
C GLY A 184 12.91 15.39 6.77
N THR A 185 12.37 15.77 7.95
CA THR A 185 11.19 15.13 8.57
C THR A 185 10.10 16.16 8.93
N PHE A 186 10.19 17.35 8.36
CA PHE A 186 9.28 18.47 8.61
C PHE A 186 9.08 19.30 7.35
N PHE A 187 7.84 19.51 6.97
CA PHE A 187 7.46 20.31 5.83
C PHE A 187 6.72 21.58 6.25
N PRO A 188 7.31 22.78 6.12
CA PRO A 188 6.69 24.02 6.62
C PRO A 188 5.30 24.33 6.04
N ALA A 189 5.04 23.94 4.79
CA ALA A 189 3.75 24.16 4.13
C ALA A 189 2.65 23.16 4.55
N ALA A 190 2.95 22.16 5.37
CA ALA A 190 2.00 21.09 5.74
C ALA A 190 0.63 21.61 6.25
N PRO A 191 0.52 22.69 7.06
CA PRO A 191 -0.78 23.16 7.53
C PRO A 191 -1.75 23.61 6.43
N SER A 192 -1.25 24.02 5.26
CA SER A 192 -2.08 24.40 4.11
C SER A 192 -2.45 23.24 3.17
N LEU A 193 -1.95 22.02 3.46
CA LEU A 193 -2.06 20.85 2.60
C LEU A 193 -2.69 19.64 3.30
N ASN A 194 -3.05 19.80 4.56
CA ASN A 194 -3.53 18.75 5.44
C ASN A 194 -4.99 18.32 5.15
N ALA A 195 -5.49 17.39 5.96
CA ALA A 195 -6.86 16.89 5.82
C ALA A 195 -7.95 17.96 5.98
N PRO A 196 -7.86 18.91 6.93
CA PRO A 196 -8.75 20.07 6.98
C PRO A 196 -8.74 20.93 5.72
N ALA A 197 -7.56 21.25 5.17
CA ALA A 197 -7.43 22.02 3.92
C ALA A 197 -8.07 21.31 2.72
N LEU A 198 -7.88 19.97 2.61
CA LEU A 198 -8.57 19.14 1.61
C LEU A 198 -10.09 19.21 1.77
N ARG A 199 -10.59 19.12 3.01
CA ARG A 199 -12.02 19.16 3.31
C ARG A 199 -12.63 20.52 2.94
N GLU A 200 -11.98 21.62 3.33
CA GLU A 200 -12.42 22.98 3.04
C GLU A 200 -12.48 23.24 1.54
N ARG A 201 -11.44 22.85 0.81
CA ARG A 201 -11.29 23.15 -0.62
C ARG A 201 -12.18 22.30 -1.52
N TYR A 202 -12.37 21.00 -1.20
CA TYR A 202 -13.03 20.05 -2.11
C TYR A 202 -14.36 19.51 -1.62
N SER A 203 -14.79 19.83 -0.38
CA SER A 203 -16.06 19.39 0.22
C SER A 203 -16.37 17.90 -0.04
N PRO A 204 -15.46 16.97 0.31
CA PRO A 204 -15.53 15.61 -0.15
C PRO A 204 -16.66 14.81 0.50
N LYS A 205 -17.22 13.87 -0.27
CA LYS A 205 -18.15 12.85 0.22
C LYS A 205 -17.39 11.59 0.66
N LYS A 206 -17.90 10.92 1.69
CA LYS A 206 -17.39 9.64 2.18
C LYS A 206 -17.76 8.52 1.20
N THR A 207 -16.80 7.66 0.88
CA THR A 207 -17.01 6.45 0.08
C THR A 207 -16.04 5.34 0.55
N GLY A 208 -16.27 4.11 0.11
CA GLY A 208 -15.41 2.99 0.51
C GLY A 208 -15.97 1.64 0.09
N CYS A 209 -15.49 0.58 0.72
CA CYS A 209 -15.95 -0.77 0.46
C CYS A 209 -17.41 -0.95 0.88
N ARG A 210 -18.12 -1.85 0.21
CA ARG A 210 -19.53 -2.12 0.51
C ARG A 210 -19.72 -2.60 1.95
N GLY A 211 -20.62 -1.94 2.70
CA GLY A 211 -20.95 -2.27 4.09
C GLY A 211 -19.89 -1.86 5.13
N CYS A 212 -18.83 -1.17 4.73
CA CYS A 212 -17.79 -0.71 5.62
C CYS A 212 -18.21 0.57 6.36
N PRO A 213 -18.16 0.62 7.71
CA PRO A 213 -18.53 1.81 8.47
C PRO A 213 -17.47 2.90 8.41
N ILE A 214 -16.21 2.57 8.08
CA ILE A 214 -15.08 3.51 8.09
C ILE A 214 -15.13 4.46 6.90
N LEU A 215 -15.50 3.98 5.71
CA LEU A 215 -15.59 4.77 4.48
C LEU A 215 -14.35 5.66 4.26
N CYS A 216 -13.17 5.04 4.30
CA CYS A 216 -11.87 5.72 4.30
C CYS A 216 -11.53 6.49 3.01
N LYS A 217 -12.20 6.19 1.90
CA LYS A 217 -12.05 6.93 0.65
C LYS A 217 -12.86 8.22 0.67
N LYS A 218 -12.35 9.23 -0.02
CA LYS A 218 -12.99 10.54 -0.15
C LYS A 218 -13.05 10.94 -1.62
N VAL A 219 -14.19 11.46 -2.04
CA VAL A 219 -14.43 11.92 -3.41
C VAL A 219 -14.91 13.36 -3.36
N ALA A 220 -14.24 14.22 -4.07
CA ALA A 220 -14.59 15.64 -4.19
C ALA A 220 -15.98 15.83 -4.83
N ALA A 221 -16.58 17.01 -4.66
CA ALA A 221 -17.89 17.33 -5.22
C ALA A 221 -17.94 17.21 -6.76
N ASP A 222 -16.82 17.42 -7.43
CA ASP A 222 -16.65 17.28 -8.88
C ASP A 222 -16.37 15.83 -9.35
N GLY A 223 -16.39 14.84 -8.43
CA GLY A 223 -16.18 13.43 -8.72
C GLY A 223 -14.71 12.97 -8.70
N ARG A 224 -13.75 13.87 -8.48
CA ARG A 224 -12.33 13.48 -8.36
C ARG A 224 -12.07 12.73 -7.05
N SER A 225 -11.35 11.62 -7.09
CA SER A 225 -10.86 10.95 -5.87
C SER A 225 -9.80 11.81 -5.19
N LEU A 226 -9.95 12.05 -3.88
CA LEU A 226 -8.91 12.73 -3.10
C LEU A 226 -7.70 11.80 -2.94
N PRO A 227 -6.47 12.37 -2.87
CA PRO A 227 -5.28 11.59 -2.56
C PRO A 227 -5.38 10.98 -1.15
N GLU A 228 -4.90 9.77 -0.99
CA GLU A 228 -4.68 9.17 0.32
C GLU A 228 -3.44 9.76 0.98
N PHE A 229 -3.23 9.48 2.26
CA PHE A 229 -2.10 10.01 3.04
C PHE A 229 -0.75 9.81 2.35
N GLU A 230 -0.49 8.60 1.88
CA GLU A 230 0.76 8.28 1.19
C GLU A 230 0.95 9.14 -0.06
N THR A 231 -0.08 9.22 -0.90
CA THR A 231 -0.06 10.03 -2.12
C THR A 231 0.10 11.51 -1.81
N LEU A 232 -0.65 12.01 -0.82
CA LEU A 232 -0.58 13.41 -0.41
C LEU A 232 0.81 13.77 0.10
N SER A 233 1.37 12.98 1.03
CA SER A 233 2.70 13.23 1.59
C SER A 233 3.80 13.15 0.52
N HIS A 234 3.72 12.18 -0.39
CA HIS A 234 4.72 11.99 -1.42
C HIS A 234 4.70 13.10 -2.49
N PHE A 235 3.53 13.51 -2.97
CA PHE A 235 3.42 14.59 -3.95
C PHE A 235 3.45 16.00 -3.34
N THR A 236 3.56 16.12 -2.03
CA THR A 236 3.80 17.39 -1.34
C THR A 236 5.16 17.40 -0.66
N ALA A 237 5.25 16.95 0.58
CA ALA A 237 6.44 17.05 1.41
C ALA A 237 7.67 16.37 0.78
N LEU A 238 7.55 15.15 0.26
CA LEU A 238 8.67 14.41 -0.30
C LEU A 238 9.29 15.11 -1.52
N LEU A 239 8.47 15.79 -2.33
CA LEU A 239 8.91 16.59 -3.50
C LEU A 239 9.15 18.07 -3.17
N GLY A 240 8.92 18.51 -1.93
CA GLY A 240 8.95 19.94 -1.56
C GLY A 240 7.89 20.78 -2.27
N ASN A 241 6.80 20.19 -2.72
CA ASN A 241 5.70 20.84 -3.43
C ASN A 241 4.64 21.35 -2.46
N ALA A 242 4.34 22.64 -2.50
CA ALA A 242 3.33 23.28 -1.65
C ALA A 242 2.00 23.55 -2.37
N ASP A 243 1.80 22.99 -3.57
CA ASP A 243 0.56 23.13 -4.34
C ASP A 243 -0.31 21.88 -4.27
N LEU A 244 -1.49 22.04 -3.65
CA LEU A 244 -2.45 20.96 -3.47
C LEU A 244 -3.09 20.49 -4.80
N GLU A 245 -3.27 21.40 -5.77
CA GLU A 245 -3.81 21.03 -7.09
C GLU A 245 -2.83 20.13 -7.86
N THR A 246 -1.53 20.36 -7.71
CA THR A 246 -0.51 19.47 -8.27
C THR A 246 -0.63 18.07 -7.67
N ALA A 247 -0.80 17.94 -6.34
CA ALA A 247 -0.99 16.63 -5.69
C ALA A 247 -2.28 15.93 -6.16
N MET A 248 -3.37 16.68 -6.34
CA MET A 248 -4.64 16.17 -6.90
C MET A 248 -4.48 15.70 -8.35
N ALA A 249 -3.81 16.49 -9.19
CA ALA A 249 -3.57 16.15 -10.59
C ALA A 249 -2.65 14.92 -10.72
N ALA A 250 -1.59 14.86 -9.91
CA ALA A 250 -0.66 13.73 -9.87
C ALA A 250 -1.37 12.43 -9.41
N ASN A 251 -2.20 12.51 -8.37
CA ASN A 251 -3.03 11.39 -7.93
C ASN A 251 -3.92 10.87 -9.07
N ARG A 252 -4.61 11.76 -9.76
CA ARG A 252 -5.46 11.40 -10.90
C ARG A 252 -4.64 10.75 -12.01
N LEU A 253 -3.51 11.36 -12.39
CA LEU A 253 -2.67 10.87 -13.48
C LEU A 253 -2.11 9.47 -13.18
N CYS A 254 -1.61 9.24 -11.96
CA CYS A 254 -1.15 7.92 -11.54
C CYS A 254 -2.26 6.87 -11.59
N ASN A 255 -3.47 7.20 -11.14
CA ASN A 255 -4.61 6.30 -11.19
C ASN A 255 -5.01 6.00 -12.64
N GLU A 256 -5.07 7.00 -13.51
CA GLU A 256 -5.42 6.85 -14.93
C GLU A 256 -4.37 6.03 -15.71
N MET A 257 -3.10 6.21 -15.40
CA MET A 257 -2.03 5.43 -16.01
C MET A 257 -1.87 4.03 -15.39
N GLY A 258 -2.43 3.79 -14.19
CA GLY A 258 -2.27 2.55 -13.45
C GLY A 258 -0.89 2.42 -12.80
N MET A 259 -0.44 3.43 -12.04
CA MET A 259 0.87 3.48 -11.36
C MET A 259 0.74 3.59 -9.85
N ASP A 260 1.68 3.00 -9.11
CA ASP A 260 1.87 3.24 -7.67
C ASP A 260 2.28 4.70 -7.42
N THR A 261 1.49 5.42 -6.66
CA THR A 261 1.74 6.84 -6.34
C THR A 261 2.95 7.05 -5.46
N ILE A 262 3.28 6.07 -4.58
CA ILE A 262 4.47 6.10 -3.72
C ILE A 262 5.73 6.00 -4.58
N SER A 263 5.82 4.93 -5.39
CA SER A 263 7.00 4.70 -6.25
C SER A 263 7.17 5.80 -7.29
N ALA A 264 6.07 6.29 -7.88
CA ALA A 264 6.12 7.39 -8.85
C ALA A 264 6.73 8.66 -8.23
N ALA A 265 6.19 9.13 -7.11
CA ALA A 265 6.67 10.35 -6.47
C ALA A 265 8.08 10.18 -5.87
N ALA A 266 8.38 9.03 -5.25
CA ALA A 266 9.72 8.77 -4.72
C ALA A 266 10.78 8.67 -5.82
N THR A 267 10.43 8.15 -7.00
CA THR A 267 11.34 8.17 -8.15
C THR A 267 11.59 9.59 -8.64
N LEU A 268 10.56 10.45 -8.67
CA LEU A 268 10.75 11.87 -9.00
C LEU A 268 11.57 12.61 -7.94
N ALA A 269 11.39 12.30 -6.66
CA ALA A 269 12.19 12.89 -5.58
C ALA A 269 13.68 12.47 -5.68
N CYS A 270 13.92 11.20 -5.99
CA CYS A 270 15.26 10.69 -6.29
C CYS A 270 15.88 11.41 -7.50
N HIS A 271 15.13 11.59 -8.58
CA HIS A 271 15.59 12.34 -9.76
C HIS A 271 15.91 13.79 -9.42
N ALA A 272 15.03 14.49 -8.71
CA ALA A 272 15.23 15.87 -8.30
C ALA A 272 16.51 16.05 -7.44
N GLU A 273 16.75 15.12 -6.50
CA GLU A 273 17.97 15.12 -5.69
C GLU A 273 19.23 14.88 -6.52
N MET A 274 19.18 13.95 -7.47
CA MET A 274 20.33 13.64 -8.35
C MET A 274 20.70 14.82 -9.22
N GLU A 275 19.71 15.49 -9.82
CA GLU A 275 19.89 16.67 -10.68
C GLU A 275 20.07 17.97 -9.87
N GLN A 276 19.91 17.91 -8.54
CA GLN A 276 19.96 19.08 -7.64
C GLN A 276 18.96 20.18 -8.03
N VAL A 277 17.77 19.80 -8.44
CA VAL A 277 16.69 20.71 -8.86
C VAL A 277 15.48 20.58 -7.97
N LYS A 278 14.67 21.64 -7.93
CA LYS A 278 13.31 21.60 -7.39
C LYS A 278 12.33 21.53 -8.56
N LEU A 279 11.58 20.46 -8.64
CA LEU A 279 10.60 20.28 -9.70
C LEU A 279 9.41 21.25 -9.53
N SER A 280 9.05 21.93 -10.58
CA SER A 280 7.80 22.70 -10.67
C SER A 280 6.59 21.79 -10.84
N SER A 281 5.39 22.31 -10.60
CA SER A 281 4.13 21.58 -10.82
C SER A 281 4.03 21.01 -12.25
N ALA A 282 4.43 21.79 -13.24
CA ALA A 282 4.39 21.38 -14.64
C ALA A 282 5.37 20.23 -14.93
N GLU A 283 6.59 20.30 -14.37
CA GLU A 283 7.59 19.24 -14.53
C GLU A 283 7.16 17.94 -13.84
N ILE A 284 6.59 18.02 -12.62
CA ILE A 284 6.04 16.85 -11.92
C ILE A 284 5.02 16.13 -12.81
N LEU A 285 4.04 16.85 -13.33
CA LEU A 285 2.98 16.25 -14.15
C LEU A 285 3.50 15.72 -15.48
N SER A 286 4.39 16.47 -16.16
CA SER A 286 5.00 16.05 -17.43
C SER A 286 5.86 14.78 -17.27
N LEU A 287 6.65 14.69 -16.20
CA LEU A 287 7.47 13.51 -15.92
C LEU A 287 6.59 12.29 -15.58
N LEU A 288 5.50 12.47 -14.82
CA LEU A 288 4.55 11.38 -14.55
C LEU A 288 3.90 10.86 -15.82
N GLU A 289 3.49 11.75 -16.72
CA GLU A 289 2.95 11.36 -18.01
C GLU A 289 4.00 10.62 -18.86
N ALA A 290 5.23 11.12 -18.90
CA ALA A 290 6.33 10.48 -19.60
C ALA A 290 6.61 9.07 -19.05
N ILE A 291 6.57 8.87 -17.71
CA ILE A 291 6.69 7.56 -17.06
C ILE A 291 5.56 6.64 -17.54
N GLY A 292 4.30 7.05 -17.39
CA GLY A 292 3.15 6.23 -17.75
C GLY A 292 3.13 5.83 -19.22
N LEU A 293 3.66 6.69 -20.10
CA LEU A 293 3.78 6.43 -21.54
C LEU A 293 5.09 5.74 -21.96
N GLY A 294 6.05 5.55 -21.03
CA GLY A 294 7.36 4.97 -21.32
C GLY A 294 8.18 5.80 -22.31
N LYS A 295 8.05 7.14 -22.31
CA LYS A 295 8.68 8.04 -23.29
C LYS A 295 9.87 8.80 -22.74
N GLY A 296 10.93 8.92 -23.52
CA GLY A 296 12.13 9.68 -23.16
C GLY A 296 12.69 9.23 -21.80
N ILE A 297 13.00 10.19 -20.90
CA ILE A 297 13.48 9.91 -19.56
C ILE A 297 12.46 9.11 -18.72
N GLY A 298 11.17 9.18 -19.08
CA GLY A 298 10.11 8.42 -18.41
C GLY A 298 10.30 6.90 -18.50
N ALA A 299 10.92 6.39 -19.55
CA ALA A 299 11.27 4.97 -19.66
C ALA A 299 12.31 4.54 -18.62
N ASP A 300 13.30 5.38 -18.33
CA ASP A 300 14.30 5.12 -17.29
C ASP A 300 13.71 5.25 -15.89
N LEU A 301 12.93 6.32 -15.65
CA LEU A 301 12.23 6.57 -14.37
C LEU A 301 11.20 5.46 -14.08
N GLY A 302 10.54 4.93 -15.10
CA GLY A 302 9.58 3.82 -14.99
C GLY A 302 10.17 2.52 -14.45
N ARG A 303 11.49 2.41 -14.37
CA ARG A 303 12.19 1.27 -13.75
C ARG A 303 12.21 1.32 -12.21
N GLY A 304 11.76 2.43 -11.60
CA GLY A 304 11.82 2.70 -10.17
C GLY A 304 13.12 3.35 -9.73
N SER A 305 13.11 4.00 -8.56
CA SER A 305 14.20 4.84 -8.07
C SER A 305 15.52 4.08 -7.90
N ALA A 306 15.48 2.83 -7.41
CA ALA A 306 16.69 2.02 -7.21
C ALA A 306 17.42 1.72 -8.53
N ALA A 307 16.68 1.24 -9.54
CA ALA A 307 17.26 0.93 -10.85
C ALA A 307 17.70 2.19 -11.59
N TYR A 308 16.91 3.25 -11.51
CA TYR A 308 17.23 4.55 -12.10
C TYR A 308 18.51 5.14 -11.52
N ALA A 309 18.60 5.28 -10.20
CA ALA A 309 19.76 5.86 -9.52
C ALA A 309 21.04 5.03 -9.73
N SER A 310 20.93 3.70 -9.66
CA SER A 310 22.05 2.80 -9.93
C SER A 310 22.59 2.96 -11.35
N SER A 311 21.72 3.09 -12.35
CA SER A 311 22.13 3.28 -13.76
C SER A 311 22.88 4.61 -14.00
N ARG A 312 22.72 5.57 -13.10
CA ARG A 312 23.38 6.90 -13.13
C ARG A 312 24.54 7.01 -12.14
N GLY A 313 24.94 5.92 -11.47
CA GLY A 313 26.05 5.90 -10.51
C GLY A 313 25.75 6.63 -9.18
N ARG A 314 24.47 6.88 -8.87
CA ARG A 314 24.01 7.57 -7.65
C ARG A 314 23.04 6.73 -6.83
N PRO A 315 23.37 5.46 -6.47
CA PRO A 315 22.47 4.59 -5.69
C PRO A 315 22.12 5.16 -4.31
N ASP A 316 22.93 6.09 -3.79
CA ASP A 316 22.74 6.82 -2.53
C ASP A 316 21.47 7.69 -2.52
N CYS A 317 21.00 8.14 -3.68
CA CYS A 317 19.77 8.93 -3.81
C CYS A 317 18.50 8.09 -3.77
N ALA A 318 18.59 6.77 -3.97
CA ALA A 318 17.43 5.88 -3.92
C ALA A 318 17.10 5.49 -2.46
N VAL A 319 15.94 5.92 -1.97
CA VAL A 319 15.49 5.61 -0.61
C VAL A 319 14.58 4.38 -0.66
N THR A 320 15.21 3.20 -0.71
CA THR A 320 14.52 1.92 -0.92
C THR A 320 15.03 0.83 0.02
N VAL A 321 14.19 -0.19 0.25
CA VAL A 321 14.61 -1.48 0.82
C VAL A 321 14.23 -2.56 -0.19
N LYS A 322 15.19 -3.42 -0.54
CA LYS A 322 15.03 -4.44 -1.60
C LYS A 322 14.46 -3.85 -2.91
N GLY A 323 14.85 -2.61 -3.25
CA GLY A 323 14.40 -1.91 -4.47
C GLY A 323 13.00 -1.31 -4.41
N GLN A 324 12.27 -1.44 -3.31
CA GLN A 324 10.97 -0.80 -3.15
C GLN A 324 11.09 0.49 -2.33
N GLU A 325 10.57 1.57 -2.85
CA GLU A 325 10.56 2.91 -2.26
C GLU A 325 9.83 2.92 -0.91
N LEU A 326 10.32 3.72 0.05
CA LEU A 326 9.73 3.79 1.37
C LEU A 326 8.45 4.63 1.40
N PRO A 327 7.45 4.22 2.19
CA PRO A 327 6.23 5.00 2.47
C PRO A 327 6.49 6.24 3.33
N ALA A 328 5.42 7.02 3.55
CA ALA A 328 5.46 8.35 4.19
C ALA A 328 5.63 8.34 5.72
N TYR A 329 6.41 7.42 6.24
CA TYR A 329 6.77 7.36 7.66
C TYR A 329 8.30 7.32 7.78
N ASP A 330 8.92 8.46 8.12
CA ASP A 330 10.37 8.49 8.27
C ASP A 330 10.80 7.61 9.47
N PRO A 331 11.66 6.61 9.25
CA PRO A 331 12.02 5.64 10.26
C PRO A 331 12.89 6.21 11.39
N ARG A 332 13.51 7.38 11.19
CA ARG A 332 14.24 8.10 12.25
C ARG A 332 13.30 8.58 13.35
N GLY A 333 12.05 8.86 13.01
CA GLY A 333 11.01 9.25 13.97
C GLY A 333 10.31 8.08 14.67
N ALA A 334 10.54 6.83 14.24
CA ALA A 334 9.95 5.62 14.83
C ALA A 334 10.79 4.38 14.50
N CYS A 335 11.59 3.91 15.45
CA CYS A 335 12.53 2.80 15.26
C CYS A 335 11.86 1.47 14.86
N GLY A 336 10.61 1.23 15.29
CA GLY A 336 9.86 0.07 14.85
C GLY A 336 9.61 0.08 13.34
N MET A 337 9.36 1.27 12.74
CA MET A 337 9.22 1.38 11.28
C MET A 337 10.52 1.03 10.55
N ALA A 338 11.68 1.40 11.11
CA ALA A 338 12.98 1.02 10.57
C ALA A 338 13.09 -0.50 10.40
N LEU A 339 12.79 -1.24 11.47
CA LEU A 339 12.85 -2.70 11.47
C LEU A 339 11.77 -3.29 10.54
N ALA A 340 10.53 -2.78 10.57
CA ALA A 340 9.43 -3.22 9.73
C ALA A 340 9.72 -3.07 8.23
N TYR A 341 10.35 -1.97 7.80
CA TYR A 341 10.77 -1.79 6.41
C TYR A 341 11.80 -2.81 5.98
N ALA A 342 12.79 -3.07 6.84
CA ALA A 342 13.88 -3.96 6.55
C ALA A 342 13.42 -5.43 6.46
N THR A 343 12.64 -5.90 7.45
CA THR A 343 12.20 -7.31 7.53
C THR A 343 11.07 -7.67 6.57
N SER A 344 10.38 -6.69 6.00
CA SER A 344 9.30 -6.93 5.06
C SER A 344 9.72 -7.83 3.89
N THR A 345 8.94 -8.89 3.64
CA THR A 345 9.18 -9.87 2.58
C THR A 345 9.08 -9.30 1.18
N ARG A 346 8.38 -8.16 1.00
CA ARG A 346 8.13 -7.55 -0.31
C ARG A 346 8.91 -6.25 -0.57
N GLY A 347 9.88 -5.92 0.29
CA GLY A 347 10.64 -4.68 0.22
C GLY A 347 10.10 -3.59 1.15
N GLY A 348 10.54 -2.34 1.01
CA GLY A 348 10.18 -1.23 1.88
C GLY A 348 8.67 -1.02 1.99
N CYS A 349 8.04 -1.58 3.01
CA CYS A 349 6.59 -1.58 3.15
C CYS A 349 6.15 -1.37 4.60
N HIS A 350 5.15 -0.50 4.79
CA HIS A 350 4.54 -0.22 6.11
C HIS A 350 3.38 -1.16 6.47
N LEU A 351 2.91 -2.01 5.54
CA LEU A 351 1.70 -2.81 5.73
C LEU A 351 1.95 -4.30 6.03
N ARG A 352 3.23 -4.74 6.09
CA ARG A 352 3.56 -6.09 6.58
C ARG A 352 3.67 -6.12 8.10
N ALA A 353 4.20 -5.04 8.68
CA ALA A 353 4.06 -4.71 10.10
C ALA A 353 3.81 -3.22 10.23
N TYR A 354 2.89 -2.80 11.06
CA TYR A 354 2.52 -1.40 11.23
C TYR A 354 2.73 -0.94 12.69
N PRO A 355 4.00 -0.81 13.15
CA PRO A 355 4.32 -0.48 14.54
C PRO A 355 3.88 0.95 14.97
N ILE A 356 3.45 1.79 14.03
CA ILE A 356 2.84 3.10 14.30
C ILE A 356 1.68 2.98 15.33
N SER A 357 0.95 1.87 15.32
CA SER A 357 -0.07 1.59 16.34
C SER A 357 0.51 1.60 17.75
N HIS A 358 1.66 1.01 17.97
CA HIS A 358 2.35 0.96 19.28
C HIS A 358 3.12 2.25 19.60
N GLU A 359 3.79 2.83 18.62
CA GLU A 359 4.74 3.91 18.80
C GLU A 359 4.07 5.29 18.84
N ILE A 360 3.06 5.49 18.02
CA ILE A 360 2.39 6.78 17.83
C ILE A 360 0.97 6.77 18.38
N LEU A 361 0.15 5.77 18.03
CA LEU A 361 -1.22 5.64 18.53
C LEU A 361 -1.26 5.03 19.94
N ARG A 362 -0.15 4.44 20.41
CA ARG A 362 0.07 3.86 21.74
C ARG A 362 -0.90 2.72 22.08
N LYS A 363 -1.30 1.96 21.09
CA LYS A 363 -2.21 0.81 21.19
C LYS A 363 -1.69 -0.40 20.40
N PRO A 364 -1.99 -1.65 20.83
CA PRO A 364 -2.57 -2.01 22.14
C PRO A 364 -1.63 -1.72 23.33
N VAL A 365 -0.30 -1.67 23.10
CA VAL A 365 0.72 -1.38 24.10
C VAL A 365 1.60 -0.24 23.61
N ALA A 366 1.75 0.79 24.46
CA ALA A 366 2.64 1.91 24.15
C ALA A 366 4.11 1.51 24.27
N THR A 367 4.91 1.88 23.26
CA THR A 367 6.35 1.69 23.26
C THR A 367 7.09 2.98 22.96
N ASP A 368 8.34 3.07 23.44
CA ASP A 368 9.20 4.20 23.05
C ASP A 368 9.54 4.10 21.55
N ARG A 369 9.26 5.17 20.81
CA ARG A 369 9.47 5.23 19.37
C ARG A 369 10.93 5.42 18.95
N PHE A 370 11.80 5.84 19.86
CA PHE A 370 13.23 6.04 19.65
C PHE A 370 14.10 4.90 20.19
N SER A 371 13.48 3.80 20.61
CA SER A 371 14.17 2.62 21.15
C SER A 371 13.80 1.36 20.35
N PHE A 372 14.79 0.49 20.11
CA PHE A 372 14.56 -0.85 19.55
C PHE A 372 14.14 -1.89 20.59
N SER A 373 14.08 -1.53 21.89
CA SER A 373 13.67 -2.46 22.94
C SER A 373 12.28 -3.04 22.66
N GLY A 374 12.16 -4.37 22.63
CA GLY A 374 10.92 -5.10 22.37
C GLY A 374 10.44 -5.09 20.92
N LYS A 375 11.04 -4.30 20.04
CA LYS A 375 10.54 -4.12 18.66
C LYS A 375 10.60 -5.40 17.83
N ALA A 376 11.64 -6.21 17.96
CA ALA A 376 11.78 -7.47 17.24
C ALA A 376 10.51 -8.35 17.40
N ARG A 377 10.05 -8.53 18.64
CA ARG A 377 8.85 -9.33 18.93
C ARG A 377 7.57 -8.68 18.39
N ILE A 378 7.44 -7.36 18.56
CA ILE A 378 6.27 -6.62 18.05
C ILE A 378 6.18 -6.75 16.54
N ILE A 379 7.30 -6.60 15.82
CA ILE A 379 7.33 -6.71 14.37
C ILE A 379 6.96 -8.12 13.93
N LYS A 380 7.57 -9.17 14.52
CA LYS A 380 7.27 -10.56 14.17
C LYS A 380 5.77 -10.89 14.33
N ILE A 381 5.19 -10.55 15.48
CA ILE A 381 3.75 -10.78 15.73
C ILE A 381 2.89 -9.98 14.74
N SER A 382 3.28 -8.73 14.43
CA SER A 382 2.54 -7.90 13.49
C SER A 382 2.62 -8.42 12.05
N GLU A 383 3.74 -9.00 11.65
CA GLU A 383 3.93 -9.63 10.34
C GLU A 383 3.03 -10.86 10.20
N ASP A 384 2.99 -11.71 11.22
CA ASP A 384 2.14 -12.90 11.26
C ASP A 384 0.65 -12.51 11.22
N LEU A 385 0.27 -11.55 12.04
CA LEU A 385 -1.08 -10.98 12.04
C LEU A 385 -1.46 -10.44 10.65
N ASN A 386 -0.58 -9.65 10.02
CA ASN A 386 -0.87 -9.08 8.71
C ASN A 386 -0.91 -10.14 7.60
N ALA A 387 -0.16 -11.24 7.71
CA ALA A 387 -0.28 -12.37 6.79
C ALA A 387 -1.66 -13.03 6.88
N VAL A 388 -2.22 -13.18 8.09
CA VAL A 388 -3.60 -13.65 8.28
C VAL A 388 -4.60 -12.66 7.66
N ILE A 389 -4.47 -11.37 7.99
CA ILE A 389 -5.37 -10.31 7.50
C ILE A 389 -5.44 -10.31 5.97
N ASP A 390 -4.28 -10.38 5.30
CA ASP A 390 -4.20 -10.41 3.84
C ASP A 390 -4.79 -11.69 3.26
N SER A 391 -4.67 -12.83 3.96
CA SER A 391 -5.20 -14.13 3.54
C SER A 391 -6.71 -14.22 3.63
N ILE A 392 -7.31 -13.73 4.71
CA ILE A 392 -8.78 -13.70 4.87
C ILE A 392 -9.43 -12.51 4.14
N GLY A 393 -8.63 -11.61 3.57
CA GLY A 393 -9.13 -10.43 2.87
C GLY A 393 -9.72 -9.35 3.78
N ALA A 394 -9.32 -9.31 5.05
CA ALA A 394 -9.77 -8.32 6.02
C ALA A 394 -9.09 -6.95 5.80
N CYS A 395 -9.69 -5.91 6.35
CA CYS A 395 -9.16 -4.54 6.25
C CYS A 395 -8.19 -4.23 7.40
N LYS A 396 -6.96 -3.81 7.06
CA LYS A 396 -5.94 -3.44 8.06
C LYS A 396 -6.37 -2.29 8.98
N PHE A 397 -7.18 -1.34 8.49
CA PHE A 397 -7.71 -0.27 9.34
C PHE A 397 -8.64 -0.78 10.43
N ALA A 398 -9.37 -1.86 10.18
CA ALA A 398 -10.26 -2.43 11.19
C ALA A 398 -9.51 -2.87 12.44
N PHE A 399 -8.23 -3.27 12.31
CA PHE A 399 -7.36 -3.63 13.45
C PHE A 399 -6.88 -2.44 14.30
N PHE A 400 -7.27 -1.22 13.98
CA PHE A 400 -7.16 -0.09 14.93
C PHE A 400 -8.31 -0.05 15.96
N GLY A 401 -9.28 -0.92 15.82
CA GLY A 401 -10.39 -1.07 16.76
C GLY A 401 -10.59 -2.51 17.24
N ALA A 402 -10.70 -3.47 16.32
CA ALA A 402 -10.89 -4.89 16.60
C ALA A 402 -9.55 -5.65 16.64
N SER A 403 -9.53 -6.81 17.30
CA SER A 403 -8.37 -7.70 17.39
C SER A 403 -8.54 -8.94 16.50
N LEU A 404 -7.52 -9.82 16.50
CA LEU A 404 -7.63 -11.10 15.79
C LEU A 404 -8.66 -12.04 16.42
N GLU A 405 -8.99 -11.85 17.71
CA GLU A 405 -9.98 -12.67 18.42
C GLU A 405 -11.36 -12.59 17.75
N GLU A 406 -11.86 -11.38 17.50
CA GLU A 406 -13.18 -11.19 16.86
C GLU A 406 -13.19 -11.74 15.43
N TYR A 407 -12.07 -11.61 14.71
CA TYR A 407 -11.96 -12.17 13.37
C TYR A 407 -11.86 -13.70 13.38
N ALA A 408 -11.23 -14.32 14.39
CA ALA A 408 -11.18 -15.77 14.55
C ALA A 408 -12.58 -16.33 14.83
N LYS A 409 -13.36 -15.70 15.71
CA LYS A 409 -14.77 -16.06 15.95
C LYS A 409 -15.59 -16.02 14.66
N GLY A 410 -15.49 -14.92 13.91
CA GLY A 410 -16.19 -14.79 12.63
C GLY A 410 -15.71 -15.80 11.58
N PHE A 411 -14.42 -16.13 11.54
CA PHE A 411 -13.88 -17.15 10.66
C PHE A 411 -14.37 -18.55 11.01
N ALA A 412 -14.36 -18.91 12.30
CA ALA A 412 -14.91 -20.17 12.81
C ALA A 412 -16.41 -20.29 12.48
N ALA A 413 -17.20 -19.26 12.74
CA ALA A 413 -18.63 -19.23 12.44
C ALA A 413 -18.93 -19.42 10.93
N VAL A 414 -18.14 -18.85 10.06
CA VAL A 414 -18.31 -19.02 8.60
C VAL A 414 -17.92 -20.42 8.14
N THR A 415 -16.78 -20.93 8.63
CA THR A 415 -16.18 -22.16 8.11
C THR A 415 -16.63 -23.43 8.82
N GLY A 416 -17.12 -23.32 10.06
CA GLY A 416 -17.39 -24.45 10.95
C GLY A 416 -16.14 -25.13 11.50
N LEU A 417 -14.97 -24.51 11.33
CA LEU A 417 -13.71 -25.01 11.89
C LEU A 417 -13.56 -24.55 13.33
N ASP A 418 -13.08 -25.44 14.19
CA ASP A 418 -12.70 -25.11 15.58
C ASP A 418 -11.29 -24.49 15.55
N VAL A 419 -11.26 -23.17 15.44
CA VAL A 419 -10.00 -22.39 15.35
C VAL A 419 -10.14 -21.11 16.19
N ASP A 420 -9.09 -20.78 16.89
CA ASP A 420 -8.97 -19.56 17.67
C ASP A 420 -7.95 -18.58 17.08
N GLN A 421 -7.70 -17.47 17.79
CA GLN A 421 -6.74 -16.46 17.35
C GLN A 421 -5.29 -16.98 17.33
N GLN A 422 -4.92 -17.95 18.18
CA GLN A 422 -3.57 -18.52 18.23
C GLN A 422 -3.34 -19.43 17.03
N ASP A 423 -4.35 -20.22 16.65
CA ASP A 423 -4.31 -21.05 15.44
C ASP A 423 -4.14 -20.21 14.19
N LEU A 424 -4.89 -19.10 14.07
CA LEU A 424 -4.74 -18.18 12.96
C LEU A 424 -3.35 -17.52 12.96
N LEU A 425 -2.85 -17.10 14.11
CA LEU A 425 -1.52 -16.48 14.20
C LEU A 425 -0.41 -17.46 13.80
N ALA A 426 -0.51 -18.73 14.21
CA ALA A 426 0.42 -19.78 13.78
C ALA A 426 0.37 -20.04 12.26
N LYS A 427 -0.80 -19.88 11.62
CA LYS A 427 -0.89 -19.87 10.15
C LYS A 427 -0.22 -18.63 9.55
N GLY A 428 -0.34 -17.49 10.18
CA GLY A 428 0.36 -16.25 9.76
C GLY A 428 1.89 -16.44 9.78
N ASP A 429 2.42 -17.02 10.85
CA ASP A 429 3.85 -17.38 10.95
C ASP A 429 4.27 -18.32 9.81
N THR A 430 3.49 -19.37 9.56
CA THR A 430 3.76 -20.31 8.46
C THR A 430 3.80 -19.58 7.11
N ILE A 431 2.84 -18.71 6.82
CA ILE A 431 2.75 -17.96 5.56
C ILE A 431 3.96 -17.02 5.42
N TYR A 432 4.27 -16.25 6.46
CA TYR A 432 5.37 -15.29 6.41
C TYR A 432 6.72 -15.96 6.28
N THR A 433 6.92 -17.10 6.98
CA THR A 433 8.12 -17.93 6.87
C THR A 433 8.27 -18.52 5.46
N LEU A 434 7.16 -18.96 4.83
CA LEU A 434 7.16 -19.45 3.45
C LEU A 434 7.55 -18.33 2.46
N GLU A 435 7.04 -17.12 2.63
CA GLU A 435 7.43 -15.98 1.79
C GLU A 435 8.93 -15.67 1.92
N ARG A 436 9.48 -15.70 3.14
CA ARG A 436 10.92 -15.54 3.36
C ARG A 436 11.72 -16.66 2.71
N HIS A 437 11.27 -17.89 2.83
CA HIS A 437 11.90 -19.04 2.19
C HIS A 437 11.93 -18.90 0.65
N ILE A 438 10.81 -18.50 0.04
CA ILE A 438 10.74 -18.22 -1.40
C ILE A 438 11.71 -17.11 -1.79
N ASN A 439 11.85 -16.06 -0.99
CA ASN A 439 12.80 -14.99 -1.23
C ASN A 439 14.26 -15.48 -1.12
N CYS A 440 14.57 -16.34 -0.14
CA CYS A 440 15.89 -16.96 -0.02
C CYS A 440 16.24 -17.80 -1.26
N MET A 441 15.29 -18.60 -1.78
CA MET A 441 15.48 -19.34 -3.03
C MET A 441 15.71 -18.43 -4.25
N ARG A 442 15.32 -17.16 -4.16
CA ARG A 442 15.54 -16.12 -5.18
C ARG A 442 16.80 -15.31 -4.97
N GLY A 443 17.61 -15.67 -3.98
CA GLY A 443 18.90 -15.04 -3.68
C GLY A 443 18.84 -13.88 -2.69
N PHE A 444 17.68 -13.60 -2.07
CA PHE A 444 17.60 -12.61 -0.99
C PHE A 444 18.06 -13.24 0.32
N ALA A 445 18.84 -12.47 1.08
CA ALA A 445 19.41 -12.89 2.35
C ALA A 445 19.16 -11.85 3.43
N ARG A 446 19.67 -12.14 4.63
CA ARG A 446 19.62 -11.20 5.75
C ARG A 446 20.28 -9.85 5.45
N ASP A 447 21.33 -9.85 4.62
CA ASP A 447 22.07 -8.63 4.25
C ASP A 447 21.23 -7.67 3.39
N ASP A 448 20.12 -8.16 2.79
CA ASP A 448 19.15 -7.32 2.09
C ASP A 448 18.16 -6.62 3.04
N ASP A 449 18.12 -7.02 4.32
CA ASP A 449 17.27 -6.42 5.35
C ASP A 449 17.93 -5.18 5.96
N MET A 450 18.36 -4.25 5.09
CA MET A 450 19.05 -3.03 5.48
C MET A 450 18.32 -1.78 5.01
N LEU A 451 18.44 -0.71 5.79
CA LEU A 451 17.95 0.61 5.42
C LEU A 451 18.98 1.36 4.57
N PRO A 452 18.55 2.35 3.75
CA PRO A 452 19.44 3.32 3.12
C PRO A 452 20.38 3.97 4.12
N SER A 453 21.64 4.18 3.71
CA SER A 453 22.73 4.69 4.57
C SER A 453 22.40 6.03 5.23
N ARG A 454 21.63 6.88 4.55
CA ARG A 454 21.25 8.20 5.07
C ARG A 454 20.55 8.14 6.44
N PHE A 455 19.77 7.10 6.72
CA PHE A 455 19.10 6.96 8.01
C PHE A 455 20.05 6.71 9.19
N TYR A 456 21.27 6.23 8.91
CA TYR A 456 22.31 6.02 9.92
C TYR A 456 23.26 7.21 10.05
N THR A 457 23.28 8.14 9.06
CA THR A 457 24.26 9.22 8.98
C THR A 457 23.65 10.62 9.06
N GLU A 458 22.38 10.79 8.71
CA GLU A 458 21.71 12.08 8.64
C GLU A 458 20.63 12.16 9.72
N ALA A 459 20.62 13.24 10.50
CA ALA A 459 19.53 13.52 11.45
C ALA A 459 18.27 13.98 10.68
N GLY A 460 17.09 13.73 11.26
CA GLY A 460 15.86 14.36 10.80
C GLY A 460 15.74 15.80 11.32
N THR A 461 14.68 16.50 10.94
CA THR A 461 14.42 17.88 11.36
C THR A 461 13.87 17.91 12.78
N PRO A 462 14.58 18.53 13.76
CA PRO A 462 14.10 18.62 15.13
C PRO A 462 12.88 19.52 15.27
N GLY A 463 12.26 19.51 16.43
CA GLY A 463 11.13 20.37 16.77
C GLY A 463 11.05 20.63 18.27
N PRO A 464 10.07 21.43 18.74
CA PRO A 464 9.91 21.70 20.16
C PRO A 464 9.76 20.40 20.96
N GLY A 465 10.77 20.11 21.80
CA GLY A 465 10.81 18.90 22.63
C GLY A 465 10.96 17.58 21.88
N ILE A 466 11.33 17.61 20.58
CA ILE A 466 11.54 16.42 19.77
C ILE A 466 12.89 16.53 19.05
N GLU A 467 13.78 15.63 19.40
CA GLU A 467 15.01 15.36 18.63
C GLU A 467 14.77 14.17 17.71
N VAL A 468 15.36 14.21 16.51
CA VAL A 468 15.27 13.13 15.52
C VAL A 468 16.71 12.75 15.09
N PRO A 469 17.43 12.02 15.94
CA PRO A 469 18.80 11.62 15.64
C PRO A 469 18.85 10.61 14.48
N PRO A 470 20.01 10.42 13.87
CA PRO A 470 20.23 9.26 13.01
C PRO A 470 19.96 7.97 13.79
N ILE A 471 19.54 6.93 13.08
CA ILE A 471 19.36 5.61 13.69
C ILE A 471 20.72 5.05 14.10
N GLU A 472 20.84 4.67 15.35
CA GLU A 472 22.06 4.01 15.85
C GLU A 472 22.19 2.62 15.19
N ARG A 473 23.21 2.45 14.37
CA ARG A 473 23.39 1.25 13.56
C ARG A 473 23.58 -0.01 14.40
N ALA A 474 24.34 0.07 15.50
CA ALA A 474 24.56 -1.07 16.38
C ALA A 474 23.25 -1.54 17.06
N ALA A 475 22.43 -0.60 17.53
CA ALA A 475 21.14 -0.92 18.13
C ALA A 475 20.15 -1.53 17.10
N TYR A 476 20.17 -1.03 15.88
CA TYR A 476 19.40 -1.60 14.77
C TYR A 476 19.83 -3.04 14.46
N GLU A 477 21.14 -3.28 14.29
CA GLU A 477 21.70 -4.60 13.99
C GLU A 477 21.43 -5.62 15.11
N GLU A 478 21.49 -5.19 16.37
CA GLU A 478 21.10 -6.03 17.51
C GLU A 478 19.60 -6.40 17.45
N ALA A 479 18.73 -5.43 17.16
CA ALA A 479 17.30 -5.68 17.02
C ALA A 479 17.00 -6.66 15.86
N LEU A 480 17.67 -6.50 14.72
CA LEU A 480 17.59 -7.40 13.58
C LEU A 480 18.08 -8.81 13.94
N GLN A 481 19.16 -8.93 14.72
CA GLN A 481 19.62 -10.24 15.22
C GLN A 481 18.58 -10.90 16.13
N ARG A 482 17.96 -10.14 17.02
CA ARG A 482 16.89 -10.63 17.89
C ARG A 482 15.68 -11.08 17.08
N TYR A 483 15.31 -10.33 16.05
CA TYR A 483 14.21 -10.71 15.15
C TYR A 483 14.43 -12.08 14.49
N TYR A 484 15.64 -12.38 14.03
CA TYR A 484 15.96 -13.66 13.41
C TYR A 484 16.09 -14.85 14.37
N ARG A 485 15.99 -14.62 15.68
CA ARG A 485 16.03 -15.66 16.70
C ARG A 485 14.63 -16.04 17.22
N ILE A 486 13.64 -15.26 16.89
CA ILE A 486 12.24 -15.50 17.25
C ILE A 486 11.59 -16.39 16.17
#